data_46a803bcab956badd3931dd3357d08ee
#
_entry.id   46a803bcab956badd3931dd3357d08ee
#
_cell.length_a   1.000
_cell.length_b   1.000
_cell.length_c   1.000
_cell.angle_alpha   90.00
_cell.angle_beta   90.00
_cell.angle_gamma   90.00
#
_symmetry.space_group_name_H-M   'P 1'
#
loop_
_entity.id
_entity.type
_entity.pdbx_description
1 polymer ?
#
loop_
_entity_poly.entity_id
_entity_poly.type
_entity_poly.pdbx_seq_one_letter_code
_entity_poly.pdbx_strand_id
1 'polypeptide(L)'
;MDHATFDAALRAIVGTESVLSDEPLAAHTTFRIGGPAQWLVLPRTESEVAAVVALCRAHDVPWRVLGLGSNVLAPDGGLPGVTLKLAENFSAVEVLSGGLVRAQAGATNEAVAEAALAAGLAGYEFASGIPGTVGGAAIMNAGAYDGQFSDVAVEVRCLVPANAAGAPTGGDSASDVDSGGNSSSEEAAPDAIVTLSAAEAAWGYRTSRMMREGLVVLSATLQLAPDSPAAIRARMDDLRERRASKQPLEMPSAGSTFKRPEGHFAGALIQEAGCQGASVGGAQVSTKHAGFVVNTGDATAADVLALIAEVQRRVHEVSGVTLEPEVRLWE
;
A
#
# COMPACT_ATOMS: atom_id res chain seq x y z
N MET A 1 -26.76 -12.59 1.80
CA MET A 1 -26.31 -13.97 2.12
C MET A 1 -25.97 -14.01 3.60
N ASP A 2 -26.24 -15.12 4.32
CA ASP A 2 -25.78 -15.22 5.70
C ASP A 2 -24.27 -15.49 5.79
N HIS A 3 -23.70 -15.27 7.00
CA HIS A 3 -22.26 -15.36 7.27
C HIS A 3 -21.69 -16.74 6.89
N ALA A 4 -22.36 -17.83 7.27
CA ALA A 4 -21.84 -19.18 7.02
C ALA A 4 -21.82 -19.56 5.53
N THR A 5 -22.86 -19.14 4.79
CA THR A 5 -22.93 -19.33 3.35
C THR A 5 -21.88 -18.50 2.61
N PHE A 6 -21.60 -17.28 3.05
CA PHE A 6 -20.57 -16.43 2.47
C PHE A 6 -19.16 -17.00 2.73
N ASP A 7 -18.87 -17.45 3.96
CA ASP A 7 -17.63 -18.13 4.32
C ASP A 7 -17.39 -19.38 3.45
N ALA A 8 -18.42 -20.21 3.28
CA ALA A 8 -18.33 -21.39 2.43
C ALA A 8 -18.05 -21.03 0.96
N ALA A 9 -18.63 -19.95 0.44
CA ALA A 9 -18.36 -19.46 -0.91
C ALA A 9 -16.93 -18.95 -1.08
N LEU A 10 -16.39 -18.21 -0.11
CA LEU A 10 -14.98 -17.81 -0.10
C LEU A 10 -14.06 -19.02 -0.16
N ARG A 11 -14.30 -20.03 0.71
CA ARG A 11 -13.51 -21.27 0.76
C ARG A 11 -13.60 -22.09 -0.53
N ALA A 12 -14.74 -22.04 -1.21
CA ALA A 12 -14.90 -22.69 -2.52
C ALA A 12 -14.06 -22.02 -3.62
N ILE A 13 -13.81 -20.70 -3.53
CA ILE A 13 -13.00 -19.95 -4.49
C ILE A 13 -11.50 -20.19 -4.26
N VAL A 14 -11.00 -19.97 -3.04
CA VAL A 14 -9.55 -19.92 -2.76
C VAL A 14 -9.01 -21.14 -2.01
N GLY A 15 -9.87 -22.07 -1.61
CA GLY A 15 -9.52 -23.20 -0.76
C GLY A 15 -9.67 -22.88 0.74
N THR A 16 -9.96 -23.92 1.53
CA THR A 16 -10.28 -23.78 2.96
C THR A 16 -9.13 -23.15 3.75
N GLU A 17 -7.90 -23.57 3.50
CA GLU A 17 -6.69 -23.09 4.19
C GLU A 17 -6.32 -21.64 3.85
N SER A 18 -6.92 -21.08 2.79
CA SER A 18 -6.66 -19.71 2.33
C SER A 18 -7.67 -18.69 2.87
N VAL A 19 -8.58 -19.09 3.76
CA VAL A 19 -9.54 -18.21 4.44
C VAL A 19 -9.35 -18.31 5.95
N LEU A 20 -8.83 -17.25 6.55
CA LEU A 20 -8.64 -17.11 7.99
C LEU A 20 -9.74 -16.22 8.53
N SER A 21 -10.50 -16.70 9.52
CA SER A 21 -11.59 -15.95 10.15
C SER A 21 -11.08 -15.32 11.45
N ASP A 22 -11.50 -14.09 11.71
CA ASP A 22 -11.12 -13.30 12.92
C ASP A 22 -9.60 -13.18 13.10
N GLU A 23 -8.86 -13.12 11.97
CA GLU A 23 -7.39 -13.09 11.98
C GLU A 23 -6.86 -11.73 12.42
N PRO A 24 -6.00 -11.65 13.46
CA PRO A 24 -5.46 -10.40 13.95
C PRO A 24 -4.61 -9.67 12.89
N LEU A 25 -5.03 -8.48 12.46
CA LEU A 25 -4.29 -7.66 11.49
C LEU A 25 -2.92 -7.23 12.02
N ALA A 26 -2.73 -7.17 13.32
CA ALA A 26 -1.43 -6.93 13.95
C ALA A 26 -0.35 -7.93 13.49
N ALA A 27 -0.71 -9.18 13.16
CA ALA A 27 0.20 -10.18 12.60
C ALA A 27 0.54 -9.93 11.12
N HIS A 28 -0.19 -9.04 10.43
CA HIS A 28 -0.11 -8.79 9.00
C HIS A 28 0.27 -7.35 8.67
N THR A 29 0.66 -6.55 9.64
CA THR A 29 1.15 -5.17 9.47
C THR A 29 2.53 -5.02 10.07
N THR A 30 3.38 -4.18 9.45
CA THR A 30 4.71 -3.89 10.01
C THR A 30 4.64 -3.02 11.27
N PHE A 31 3.52 -2.34 11.50
CA PHE A 31 3.26 -1.60 12.72
C PHE A 31 2.90 -2.51 13.92
N ARG A 32 2.50 -3.76 13.63
CA ARG A 32 2.02 -4.75 14.61
C ARG A 32 0.83 -4.22 15.41
N ILE A 33 -0.06 -3.49 14.75
CA ILE A 33 -1.29 -2.94 15.32
C ILE A 33 -2.46 -3.36 14.43
N GLY A 34 -3.59 -3.64 15.02
CA GLY A 34 -4.86 -3.96 14.35
C GLY A 34 -5.58 -5.15 14.96
N GLY A 35 -6.86 -4.98 15.16
CA GLY A 35 -7.78 -6.03 15.61
C GLY A 35 -8.07 -7.06 14.51
N PRO A 36 -9.09 -7.92 14.71
CA PRO A 36 -9.37 -9.02 13.79
C PRO A 36 -9.91 -8.55 12.44
N ALA A 37 -9.41 -9.13 11.35
CA ALA A 37 -10.08 -9.12 10.05
C ALA A 37 -11.18 -10.19 10.09
N GLN A 38 -12.43 -9.84 9.76
CA GLN A 38 -13.52 -10.81 9.74
C GLN A 38 -13.19 -12.00 8.83
N TRP A 39 -12.67 -11.73 7.63
CA TRP A 39 -12.06 -12.73 6.75
C TRP A 39 -10.76 -12.17 6.17
N LEU A 40 -9.65 -12.83 6.46
CA LEU A 40 -8.39 -12.63 5.75
C LEU A 40 -8.28 -13.73 4.68
N VAL A 41 -8.24 -13.31 3.41
CA VAL A 41 -8.26 -14.23 2.25
C VAL A 41 -6.93 -14.16 1.51
N LEU A 42 -6.35 -15.33 1.19
CA LEU A 42 -5.03 -15.50 0.58
C LEU A 42 -5.16 -16.07 -0.85
N PRO A 43 -5.57 -15.28 -1.86
CA PRO A 43 -5.70 -15.76 -3.23
C PRO A 43 -4.33 -16.05 -3.85
N ARG A 44 -4.26 -16.99 -4.78
CA ARG A 44 -3.03 -17.42 -5.46
C ARG A 44 -3.00 -17.06 -6.94
N THR A 45 -4.16 -16.73 -7.50
CA THR A 45 -4.32 -16.43 -8.94
C THR A 45 -5.14 -15.15 -9.15
N GLU A 46 -4.95 -14.51 -10.31
CA GLU A 46 -5.75 -13.34 -10.70
C GLU A 46 -7.25 -13.68 -10.76
N SER A 47 -7.59 -14.90 -11.19
CA SER A 47 -8.99 -15.36 -11.23
C SER A 47 -9.59 -15.51 -9.84
N GLU A 48 -8.83 -15.97 -8.84
CA GLU A 48 -9.29 -16.01 -7.46
C GLU A 48 -9.50 -14.60 -6.89
N VAL A 49 -8.58 -13.66 -7.17
CA VAL A 49 -8.76 -12.26 -6.77
C VAL A 49 -10.04 -11.68 -7.36
N ALA A 50 -10.25 -11.85 -8.67
CA ALA A 50 -11.45 -11.37 -9.35
C ALA A 50 -12.72 -12.01 -8.80
N ALA A 51 -12.72 -13.32 -8.58
CA ALA A 51 -13.89 -14.04 -8.06
C ALA A 51 -14.25 -13.62 -6.63
N VAL A 52 -13.26 -13.39 -5.75
CA VAL A 52 -13.51 -12.90 -4.39
C VAL A 52 -14.07 -11.48 -4.41
N VAL A 53 -13.52 -10.58 -5.25
CA VAL A 53 -14.03 -9.21 -5.40
C VAL A 53 -15.46 -9.22 -5.92
N ALA A 54 -15.74 -10.04 -6.95
CA ALA A 54 -17.10 -10.20 -7.51
C ALA A 54 -18.10 -10.74 -6.46
N LEU A 55 -17.68 -11.73 -5.65
CA LEU A 55 -18.50 -12.27 -4.56
C LEU A 55 -18.83 -11.18 -3.51
N CYS A 56 -17.82 -10.42 -3.08
CA CYS A 56 -18.01 -9.33 -2.12
C CYS A 56 -19.02 -8.30 -2.63
N ARG A 57 -18.88 -7.89 -3.89
CA ARG A 57 -19.77 -6.92 -4.52
C ARG A 57 -21.21 -7.44 -4.68
N ALA A 58 -21.36 -8.70 -5.11
CA ALA A 58 -22.68 -9.31 -5.29
C ALA A 58 -23.49 -9.39 -3.98
N HIS A 59 -22.83 -9.25 -2.83
CA HIS A 59 -23.44 -9.36 -1.51
C HIS A 59 -23.24 -8.14 -0.63
N ASP A 60 -22.77 -7.01 -1.20
CA ASP A 60 -22.50 -5.75 -0.48
C ASP A 60 -21.58 -5.93 0.73
N VAL A 61 -20.63 -6.87 0.65
CA VAL A 61 -19.62 -7.11 1.67
C VAL A 61 -18.44 -6.18 1.43
N PRO A 62 -18.03 -5.35 2.39
CA PRO A 62 -16.86 -4.50 2.24
C PRO A 62 -15.60 -5.33 2.04
N TRP A 63 -14.70 -4.85 1.21
CA TRP A 63 -13.43 -5.52 0.95
C TRP A 63 -12.30 -4.53 0.77
N ARG A 64 -11.06 -5.00 1.01
CA ARG A 64 -9.84 -4.24 0.83
C ARG A 64 -8.67 -5.13 0.49
N VAL A 65 -7.60 -4.54 -0.05
CA VAL A 65 -6.38 -5.28 -0.42
C VAL A 65 -5.24 -4.89 0.50
N LEU A 66 -4.53 -5.88 1.00
CA LEU A 66 -3.38 -5.75 1.87
C LEU A 66 -2.16 -6.44 1.21
N GLY A 67 -1.02 -5.74 1.17
CA GLY A 67 0.29 -6.36 0.92
C GLY A 67 0.95 -6.77 2.24
N LEU A 68 2.16 -6.26 2.51
CA LEU A 68 2.84 -6.45 3.80
C LEU A 68 2.34 -5.52 4.92
N GLY A 69 1.35 -4.66 4.67
CA GLY A 69 0.86 -3.74 5.68
C GLY A 69 1.90 -2.71 6.15
N SER A 70 2.86 -2.36 5.30
CA SER A 70 3.99 -1.48 5.66
C SER A 70 3.65 0.02 5.63
N ASN A 71 2.45 0.39 5.21
CA ASN A 71 1.94 1.76 5.23
C ASN A 71 0.47 1.82 5.68
N VAL A 72 0.09 0.99 6.64
CA VAL A 72 -1.30 0.83 7.12
C VAL A 72 -1.34 0.92 8.63
N LEU A 73 -2.31 1.66 9.15
CA LEU A 73 -2.76 1.59 10.54
C LEU A 73 -4.16 0.97 10.54
N ALA A 74 -4.26 -0.27 10.99
CA ALA A 74 -5.52 -0.98 11.11
C ALA A 74 -6.17 -0.70 12.47
N PRO A 75 -7.51 -0.59 12.55
CA PRO A 75 -8.21 -0.22 13.78
C PRO A 75 -8.14 -1.33 14.83
N ASP A 76 -8.19 -0.94 16.11
CA ASP A 76 -8.15 -1.85 17.26
C ASP A 76 -9.37 -2.80 17.30
N GLY A 77 -10.54 -2.31 16.87
CA GLY A 77 -11.77 -3.10 16.82
C GLY A 77 -11.83 -4.11 15.68
N GLY A 78 -10.82 -4.14 14.82
CA GLY A 78 -10.81 -4.98 13.62
C GLY A 78 -11.63 -4.42 12.48
N LEU A 79 -11.78 -5.23 11.43
CA LEU A 79 -12.38 -4.80 10.17
C LEU A 79 -13.45 -5.78 9.70
N PRO A 80 -14.66 -5.29 9.39
CA PRO A 80 -15.68 -6.11 8.77
C PRO A 80 -15.33 -6.42 7.32
N GLY A 81 -15.91 -7.52 6.80
CA GLY A 81 -15.77 -7.94 5.41
C GLY A 81 -14.44 -8.62 5.12
N VAL A 82 -14.01 -8.55 3.87
CA VAL A 82 -12.88 -9.31 3.34
C VAL A 82 -11.63 -8.46 3.24
N THR A 83 -10.53 -8.93 3.83
CA THR A 83 -9.19 -8.42 3.56
C THR A 83 -8.45 -9.41 2.66
N LEU A 84 -8.27 -9.05 1.38
CA LEU A 84 -7.46 -9.83 0.43
C LEU A 84 -5.99 -9.53 0.68
N LYS A 85 -5.22 -10.52 1.14
CA LYS A 85 -3.77 -10.37 1.32
C LYS A 85 -3.03 -10.88 0.10
N LEU A 86 -2.40 -9.96 -0.65
CA LEU A 86 -1.51 -10.26 -1.77
C LEU A 86 -0.06 -10.11 -1.27
N ALA A 87 0.53 -11.22 -0.89
CA ALA A 87 1.88 -11.31 -0.36
C ALA A 87 2.55 -12.58 -0.91
N GLU A 88 3.17 -13.42 -0.05
CA GLU A 88 3.93 -14.60 -0.45
C GLU A 88 3.14 -15.62 -1.29
N ASN A 89 1.82 -15.66 -1.14
CA ASN A 89 0.90 -16.50 -1.93
C ASN A 89 0.67 -15.97 -3.36
N PHE A 90 1.06 -14.71 -3.65
CA PHE A 90 0.85 -14.03 -4.93
C PHE A 90 2.10 -13.20 -5.29
N SER A 91 3.29 -13.84 -5.37
CA SER A 91 4.60 -13.17 -5.32
C SER A 91 5.59 -13.60 -6.40
N ALA A 92 5.12 -14.16 -7.52
CA ALA A 92 6.02 -14.57 -8.59
C ALA A 92 6.79 -13.37 -9.18
N VAL A 93 8.09 -13.57 -9.46
CA VAL A 93 8.97 -12.62 -10.15
C VAL A 93 9.58 -13.33 -11.34
N GLU A 94 9.46 -12.73 -12.51
CA GLU A 94 9.95 -13.27 -13.78
C GLU A 94 10.84 -12.25 -14.48
N VAL A 95 12.06 -12.66 -14.81
CA VAL A 95 12.98 -11.88 -15.65
C VAL A 95 12.74 -12.25 -17.10
N LEU A 96 12.35 -11.26 -17.88
CA LEU A 96 12.04 -11.40 -19.31
C LEU A 96 13.18 -10.88 -20.18
N SER A 97 13.10 -11.13 -21.48
CA SER A 97 14.06 -10.56 -22.44
C SER A 97 13.97 -9.03 -22.52
N GLY A 98 15.05 -8.38 -22.96
CA GLY A 98 15.06 -6.93 -23.18
C GLY A 98 15.15 -6.09 -21.91
N GLY A 99 15.58 -6.65 -20.77
CA GLY A 99 15.71 -5.93 -19.51
C GLY A 99 14.38 -5.72 -18.77
N LEU A 100 13.36 -6.50 -19.10
CA LEU A 100 12.07 -6.45 -18.42
C LEU A 100 12.04 -7.39 -17.21
N VAL A 101 11.45 -6.92 -16.12
CA VAL A 101 11.15 -7.73 -14.94
C VAL A 101 9.66 -7.59 -14.63
N ARG A 102 8.92 -8.70 -14.68
CA ARG A 102 7.52 -8.77 -14.30
C ARG A 102 7.42 -9.33 -12.87
N ALA A 103 6.65 -8.65 -12.03
CA ALA A 103 6.42 -9.08 -10.66
C ALA A 103 4.94 -9.03 -10.30
N GLN A 104 4.43 -10.06 -9.66
CA GLN A 104 3.10 -10.06 -9.08
C GLN A 104 3.01 -9.06 -7.92
N ALA A 105 1.81 -8.57 -7.65
CA ALA A 105 1.55 -7.52 -6.67
C ALA A 105 2.04 -7.85 -5.25
N GLY A 106 2.06 -9.12 -4.87
CA GLY A 106 2.53 -9.58 -3.56
C GLY A 106 4.04 -9.79 -3.46
N ALA A 107 4.80 -9.74 -4.58
CA ALA A 107 6.25 -9.80 -4.53
C ALA A 107 6.81 -8.63 -3.72
N THR A 108 7.79 -8.87 -2.85
CA THR A 108 8.44 -7.80 -2.10
C THR A 108 9.37 -6.98 -2.99
N ASN A 109 9.53 -5.70 -2.69
CA ASN A 109 10.50 -4.85 -3.40
C ASN A 109 11.92 -5.42 -3.32
N GLU A 110 12.27 -6.04 -2.19
CA GLU A 110 13.57 -6.70 -2.01
C GLU A 110 13.71 -7.90 -2.94
N ALA A 111 12.69 -8.77 -3.04
CA ALA A 111 12.74 -9.95 -3.93
C ALA A 111 12.90 -9.55 -5.40
N VAL A 112 12.23 -8.47 -5.83
CA VAL A 112 12.38 -7.94 -7.19
C VAL A 112 13.78 -7.37 -7.42
N ALA A 113 14.32 -6.62 -6.45
CA ALA A 113 15.67 -6.06 -6.54
C ALA A 113 16.75 -7.16 -6.58
N GLU A 114 16.59 -8.23 -5.79
CA GLU A 114 17.52 -9.39 -5.82
C GLU A 114 17.40 -10.17 -7.15
N ALA A 115 16.20 -10.34 -7.70
CA ALA A 115 16.02 -10.97 -9.02
C ALA A 115 16.67 -10.13 -10.14
N ALA A 116 16.50 -8.80 -10.10
CA ALA A 116 17.13 -7.87 -11.03
C ALA A 116 18.66 -7.92 -10.92
N LEU A 117 19.21 -7.89 -9.70
CA LEU A 117 20.64 -8.06 -9.44
C LEU A 117 21.19 -9.36 -10.02
N ALA A 118 20.51 -10.48 -9.76
CA ALA A 118 20.92 -11.79 -10.27
C ALA A 118 20.96 -11.84 -11.82
N ALA A 119 20.10 -11.04 -12.46
CA ALA A 119 20.06 -10.89 -13.92
C ALA A 119 20.99 -9.80 -14.47
N GLY A 120 21.73 -9.07 -13.63
CA GLY A 120 22.57 -7.95 -14.05
C GLY A 120 21.76 -6.77 -14.58
N LEU A 121 20.63 -6.47 -13.96
CA LEU A 121 19.70 -5.41 -14.33
C LEU A 121 19.64 -4.34 -13.24
N ALA A 122 20.07 -3.12 -13.54
CA ALA A 122 20.10 -1.95 -12.68
C ALA A 122 18.85 -1.09 -12.85
N GLY A 123 18.56 -0.27 -11.84
CA GLY A 123 17.49 0.75 -11.85
C GLY A 123 16.44 0.55 -10.75
N TYR A 124 16.44 -0.58 -10.04
CA TYR A 124 15.51 -0.85 -8.93
C TYR A 124 16.17 -0.87 -7.55
N GLU A 125 17.42 -0.48 -7.44
CA GLU A 125 18.21 -0.50 -6.19
C GLU A 125 17.58 0.38 -5.10
N PHE A 126 16.98 1.53 -5.49
CA PHE A 126 16.30 2.45 -4.57
C PHE A 126 15.20 1.77 -3.76
N ALA A 127 14.57 0.75 -4.35
CA ALA A 127 13.43 0.03 -3.75
C ALA A 127 13.86 -1.12 -2.84
N SER A 128 15.10 -1.63 -2.93
CA SER A 128 15.58 -2.82 -2.21
C SER A 128 15.40 -2.75 -0.70
N GLY A 129 15.46 -1.55 -0.12
CA GLY A 129 15.23 -1.34 1.32
C GLY A 129 13.85 -0.78 1.67
N ILE A 130 12.94 -0.56 0.69
CA ILE A 130 11.59 -0.10 0.97
C ILE A 130 10.74 -1.30 1.41
N PRO A 131 10.26 -1.36 2.66
CA PRO A 131 9.38 -2.44 3.09
C PRO A 131 8.06 -2.35 2.35
N GLY A 132 7.58 -3.48 1.85
CA GLY A 132 6.31 -3.53 1.11
C GLY A 132 6.37 -4.40 -0.13
N THR A 133 5.24 -4.47 -0.82
CA THR A 133 5.05 -5.27 -2.03
C THR A 133 4.99 -4.38 -3.28
N VAL A 134 5.20 -4.97 -4.44
CA VAL A 134 5.08 -4.32 -5.76
C VAL A 134 3.71 -3.65 -5.94
N GLY A 135 2.62 -4.31 -5.50
CA GLY A 135 1.28 -3.70 -5.57
C GLY A 135 1.17 -2.43 -4.74
N GLY A 136 1.69 -2.45 -3.49
CA GLY A 136 1.75 -1.27 -2.65
C GLY A 136 2.66 -0.18 -3.23
N ALA A 137 3.81 -0.56 -3.80
CA ALA A 137 4.74 0.36 -4.45
C ALA A 137 4.11 1.04 -5.69
N ALA A 138 3.39 0.28 -6.52
CA ALA A 138 2.67 0.80 -7.68
C ALA A 138 1.56 1.79 -7.28
N ILE A 139 0.75 1.44 -6.27
CA ILE A 139 -0.35 2.30 -5.78
C ILE A 139 0.20 3.62 -5.22
N MET A 140 1.25 3.57 -4.41
CA MET A 140 1.82 4.73 -3.71
C MET A 140 2.86 5.50 -4.53
N ASN A 141 3.23 5.06 -5.74
CA ASN A 141 4.44 5.53 -6.40
C ASN A 141 5.61 5.57 -5.41
N ALA A 142 5.89 4.43 -4.79
CA ALA A 142 6.89 4.35 -3.72
C ALA A 142 8.26 4.77 -4.22
N GLY A 143 8.94 5.60 -3.43
CA GLY A 143 10.24 6.11 -3.80
C GLY A 143 11.12 6.42 -2.60
N ALA A 144 12.42 6.37 -2.83
CA ALA A 144 13.47 6.71 -1.88
C ALA A 144 14.77 7.05 -2.64
N TYR A 145 15.63 7.90 -2.08
CA TYR A 145 16.96 8.18 -2.63
C TYR A 145 16.94 8.62 -4.09
N ASP A 146 16.05 9.57 -4.41
CA ASP A 146 15.84 10.17 -5.73
C ASP A 146 15.30 9.21 -6.81
N GLY A 147 14.93 7.96 -6.46
CA GLY A 147 14.25 7.02 -7.33
C GLY A 147 12.81 6.77 -6.87
N GLN A 148 11.91 6.48 -7.80
CA GLN A 148 10.50 6.15 -7.52
C GLN A 148 9.99 5.08 -8.50
N PHE A 149 8.88 4.43 -8.15
CA PHE A 149 8.34 3.30 -8.91
C PHE A 149 8.04 3.65 -10.36
N SER A 150 7.49 4.84 -10.61
CA SER A 150 7.17 5.33 -11.96
C SER A 150 8.39 5.54 -12.88
N ASP A 151 9.61 5.63 -12.33
CA ASP A 151 10.81 5.83 -13.14
C ASP A 151 11.18 4.56 -13.93
N VAL A 152 10.73 3.41 -13.48
CA VAL A 152 11.06 2.11 -14.06
C VAL A 152 9.85 1.30 -14.50
N ALA A 153 8.65 1.59 -14.01
CA ALA A 153 7.45 0.85 -14.36
C ALA A 153 6.96 1.23 -15.76
N VAL A 154 6.77 0.23 -16.64
CA VAL A 154 6.28 0.44 -18.00
C VAL A 154 4.81 0.06 -18.17
N GLU A 155 4.33 -0.89 -17.38
CA GLU A 155 2.92 -1.29 -17.37
C GLU A 155 2.51 -1.82 -16.00
N VAL A 156 1.23 -1.69 -15.69
CA VAL A 156 0.61 -2.27 -14.49
C VAL A 156 -0.67 -3.00 -14.89
N ARG A 157 -0.76 -4.27 -14.52
CA ARG A 157 -1.94 -5.09 -14.73
C ARG A 157 -2.86 -4.98 -13.53
N CYS A 158 -4.11 -4.58 -13.75
CA CYS A 158 -5.08 -4.28 -12.70
C CYS A 158 -6.41 -4.98 -12.92
N LEU A 159 -7.06 -5.38 -11.85
CA LEU A 159 -8.50 -5.65 -11.83
C LEU A 159 -9.22 -4.31 -11.63
N VAL A 160 -10.15 -4.01 -12.53
CA VAL A 160 -11.09 -2.88 -12.42
C VAL A 160 -12.40 -3.45 -11.89
N PRO A 161 -12.74 -3.19 -10.62
CA PRO A 161 -14.04 -3.63 -10.10
C PRO A 161 -15.17 -2.92 -10.84
N ALA A 162 -16.18 -3.64 -11.30
CA ALA A 162 -17.36 -3.01 -11.85
C ALA A 162 -17.99 -2.10 -10.78
N ASN A 163 -18.25 -0.86 -11.09
CA ASN A 163 -18.60 0.24 -10.17
C ASN A 163 -17.42 0.81 -9.35
N ALA A 164 -16.20 0.73 -9.83
CA ALA A 164 -15.09 1.54 -9.30
C ALA A 164 -15.35 3.07 -9.37
N ALA A 165 -16.47 3.50 -9.92
CA ALA A 165 -16.97 4.89 -9.99
C ALA A 165 -17.47 5.45 -8.65
N GLY A 166 -17.09 4.87 -7.51
CA GLY A 166 -17.43 5.31 -6.16
C GLY A 166 -16.31 6.03 -5.42
N ALA A 167 -15.18 6.34 -6.06
CA ALA A 167 -14.19 7.23 -5.48
C ALA A 167 -14.72 8.68 -5.53
N PRO A 168 -14.61 9.49 -4.45
CA PRO A 168 -15.11 10.84 -4.44
C PRO A 168 -14.42 11.66 -5.54
N THR A 169 -15.17 12.05 -6.57
CA THR A 169 -14.77 13.06 -7.52
C THR A 169 -14.77 14.40 -6.80
N GLY A 170 -13.64 14.78 -6.24
CA GLY A 170 -13.41 16.18 -5.85
C GLY A 170 -13.19 17.01 -7.12
N GLY A 171 -14.11 17.91 -7.42
CA GLY A 171 -13.94 18.86 -8.52
C GLY A 171 -15.30 19.42 -8.96
N ASP A 172 -15.64 20.61 -8.43
CA ASP A 172 -16.75 21.43 -8.87
C ASP A 172 -16.72 21.69 -10.39
N SER A 173 -17.86 21.49 -11.04
CA SER A 173 -18.39 22.47 -11.98
C SER A 173 -19.82 22.10 -12.37
N ALA A 174 -20.73 23.01 -12.02
CA ALA A 174 -22.11 22.99 -12.45
C ALA A 174 -22.23 23.22 -13.96
N SER A 175 -23.06 22.42 -14.62
CA SER A 175 -23.90 22.91 -15.73
C SER A 175 -25.05 21.93 -15.95
N ASP A 176 -26.28 22.47 -15.76
CA ASP A 176 -27.54 21.83 -16.08
C ASP A 176 -27.62 21.39 -17.54
N VAL A 177 -28.10 20.18 -17.79
CA VAL A 177 -29.06 19.92 -18.89
C VAL A 177 -29.97 18.77 -18.50
N ASP A 178 -31.25 19.10 -18.42
CA ASP A 178 -32.40 18.23 -18.33
C ASP A 178 -32.57 17.37 -19.59
N SER A 179 -32.79 16.07 -19.45
CA SER A 179 -33.66 15.29 -20.34
C SER A 179 -33.96 13.91 -19.74
N GLY A 180 -35.24 13.69 -19.53
CA GLY A 180 -35.80 12.50 -18.97
C GLY A 180 -35.69 11.26 -19.86
N GLY A 181 -35.82 10.11 -19.20
CA GLY A 181 -36.35 8.92 -19.84
C GLY A 181 -35.55 7.66 -19.67
N ASN A 182 -36.13 6.75 -18.95
CA ASN A 182 -36.00 5.32 -19.02
C ASN A 182 -34.99 4.63 -18.11
N SER A 183 -35.51 4.16 -16.98
CA SER A 183 -34.86 3.19 -16.11
C SER A 183 -34.81 1.82 -16.79
N SER A 184 -33.80 1.59 -17.62
CA SER A 184 -33.30 0.26 -17.89
C SER A 184 -32.27 -0.05 -16.80
N SER A 185 -32.44 -1.16 -16.08
CA SER A 185 -31.44 -1.73 -15.19
C SER A 185 -30.17 -1.91 -16.00
N GLU A 186 -29.22 -0.97 -15.88
CA GLU A 186 -27.87 -1.15 -16.40
C GLU A 186 -27.26 -2.31 -15.63
N GLU A 187 -27.19 -3.44 -16.27
CA GLU A 187 -26.44 -4.59 -15.82
C GLU A 187 -24.99 -4.10 -15.62
N ALA A 188 -24.52 -4.04 -14.38
CA ALA A 188 -23.19 -3.55 -14.06
C ALA A 188 -22.16 -4.32 -14.90
N ALA A 189 -21.31 -3.61 -15.63
CA ALA A 189 -20.25 -4.23 -16.42
C ALA A 189 -19.45 -5.21 -15.55
N PRO A 190 -19.05 -6.39 -16.08
CA PRO A 190 -18.29 -7.36 -15.29
C PRO A 190 -16.93 -6.77 -14.87
N ASP A 191 -16.38 -7.30 -13.77
CA ASP A 191 -15.02 -6.98 -13.35
C ASP A 191 -14.03 -7.28 -14.48
N ALA A 192 -13.21 -6.31 -14.88
CA ALA A 192 -12.31 -6.44 -16.01
C ALA A 192 -10.84 -6.39 -15.56
N ILE A 193 -10.02 -7.27 -16.13
CA ILE A 193 -8.58 -7.17 -15.98
C ILE A 193 -8.03 -6.36 -17.16
N VAL A 194 -7.37 -5.24 -16.85
CA VAL A 194 -6.76 -4.34 -17.82
C VAL A 194 -5.27 -4.19 -17.58
N THR A 195 -4.54 -3.80 -18.62
CA THR A 195 -3.14 -3.39 -18.48
C THR A 195 -3.05 -1.90 -18.76
N LEU A 196 -2.58 -1.14 -17.77
CA LEU A 196 -2.32 0.29 -17.88
C LEU A 196 -0.87 0.51 -18.27
N SER A 197 -0.62 1.36 -19.26
CA SER A 197 0.70 1.89 -19.55
C SER A 197 1.19 2.82 -18.44
N ALA A 198 2.48 3.15 -18.42
CA ALA A 198 3.04 4.12 -17.49
C ALA A 198 2.29 5.47 -17.53
N ALA A 199 1.90 5.94 -18.72
CA ALA A 199 1.14 7.18 -18.88
C ALA A 199 -0.27 7.09 -18.28
N GLU A 200 -0.97 5.97 -18.48
CA GLU A 200 -2.33 5.75 -17.97
C GLU A 200 -2.35 5.52 -16.45
N ALA A 201 -1.27 5.03 -15.86
CA ALA A 201 -1.12 4.87 -14.41
C ALA A 201 -1.10 6.23 -13.69
N ALA A 202 -0.81 7.32 -14.40
CA ALA A 202 -0.91 8.71 -13.96
C ALA A 202 -0.37 8.92 -12.53
N TRP A 203 0.87 8.47 -12.30
CA TRP A 203 1.55 8.59 -11.01
C TRP A 203 1.84 10.05 -10.63
N GLY A 204 1.75 10.32 -9.35
CA GLY A 204 2.19 11.55 -8.72
C GLY A 204 2.86 11.26 -7.38
N TYR A 205 3.17 12.28 -6.60
CA TYR A 205 3.74 12.09 -5.27
C TYR A 205 2.76 11.38 -4.35
N ARG A 206 3.09 10.15 -3.96
CA ARG A 206 2.25 9.28 -3.09
C ARG A 206 0.83 9.06 -3.62
N THR A 207 0.66 9.02 -4.94
CA THR A 207 -0.63 8.76 -5.59
C THR A 207 -0.47 8.12 -6.95
N SER A 208 -1.54 7.49 -7.43
CA SER A 208 -1.66 6.90 -8.77
C SER A 208 -3.12 6.85 -9.20
N ARG A 209 -3.38 6.56 -10.49
CA ARG A 209 -4.72 6.27 -10.97
C ARG A 209 -5.32 5.08 -10.22
N MET A 210 -4.53 4.02 -9.98
CA MET A 210 -4.99 2.83 -9.27
C MET A 210 -5.52 3.18 -7.87
N MET A 211 -4.86 4.09 -7.17
CA MET A 211 -5.32 4.57 -5.86
C MET A 211 -6.61 5.38 -5.97
N ARG A 212 -6.68 6.32 -6.91
CA ARG A 212 -7.83 7.22 -7.06
C ARG A 212 -9.10 6.50 -7.49
N GLU A 213 -8.95 5.47 -8.34
CA GLU A 213 -10.07 4.72 -8.90
C GLU A 213 -10.35 3.40 -8.17
N GLY A 214 -9.58 3.07 -7.11
CA GLY A 214 -9.80 1.85 -6.35
C GLY A 214 -9.48 0.56 -7.11
N LEU A 215 -8.52 0.60 -8.05
CA LEU A 215 -8.13 -0.57 -8.83
C LEU A 215 -7.27 -1.52 -7.99
N VAL A 216 -7.41 -2.83 -8.22
CA VAL A 216 -6.56 -3.83 -7.59
C VAL A 216 -5.37 -4.13 -8.49
N VAL A 217 -4.16 -3.77 -8.06
CA VAL A 217 -2.93 -4.12 -8.77
C VAL A 217 -2.70 -5.62 -8.67
N LEU A 218 -2.51 -6.29 -9.80
CA LEU A 218 -2.23 -7.73 -9.91
C LEU A 218 -0.75 -7.99 -10.21
N SER A 219 -0.14 -7.22 -11.10
CA SER A 219 1.29 -7.29 -11.40
C SER A 219 1.77 -5.98 -11.99
N ALA A 220 3.10 -5.79 -12.02
CA ALA A 220 3.74 -4.71 -12.74
C ALA A 220 4.92 -5.25 -13.55
N THR A 221 5.21 -4.59 -14.67
CA THR A 221 6.40 -4.83 -15.49
C THR A 221 7.31 -3.62 -15.40
N LEU A 222 8.58 -3.87 -15.09
CA LEU A 222 9.62 -2.86 -14.92
C LEU A 222 10.59 -2.97 -16.10
N GLN A 223 11.06 -1.84 -16.64
CA GLN A 223 12.15 -1.77 -17.61
C GLN A 223 13.42 -1.36 -16.86
N LEU A 224 14.39 -2.24 -16.87
CA LEU A 224 15.68 -2.05 -16.20
C LEU A 224 16.82 -2.09 -17.21
N ALA A 225 17.98 -1.55 -16.84
CA ALA A 225 19.14 -1.43 -17.72
C ALA A 225 20.25 -2.44 -17.36
N PRO A 226 20.96 -3.02 -18.33
CA PRO A 226 22.09 -3.89 -18.02
C PRO A 226 23.21 -3.17 -17.25
N ASP A 227 23.71 -3.81 -16.19
CA ASP A 227 24.88 -3.34 -15.44
C ASP A 227 25.57 -4.53 -14.74
N SER A 228 26.77 -4.31 -14.22
CA SER A 228 27.49 -5.37 -13.51
C SER A 228 26.83 -5.70 -12.17
N PRO A 229 26.61 -6.97 -11.85
CA PRO A 229 26.04 -7.38 -10.55
C PRO A 229 26.81 -6.82 -9.35
N ALA A 230 28.14 -6.66 -9.45
CA ALA A 230 28.95 -6.08 -8.40
C ALA A 230 28.61 -4.59 -8.15
N ALA A 231 28.40 -3.81 -9.21
CA ALA A 231 28.02 -2.41 -9.11
C ALA A 231 26.58 -2.24 -8.54
N ILE A 232 25.65 -3.08 -8.99
CA ILE A 232 24.27 -3.12 -8.47
C ILE A 232 24.28 -3.45 -6.97
N ARG A 233 25.00 -4.50 -6.56
CA ARG A 233 25.14 -4.89 -5.15
C ARG A 233 25.71 -3.75 -4.30
N ALA A 234 26.77 -3.11 -4.77
CA ALA A 234 27.38 -2.00 -4.05
C ALA A 234 26.40 -0.83 -3.80
N ARG A 235 25.56 -0.50 -4.80
CA ARG A 235 24.49 0.51 -4.64
C ARG A 235 23.42 0.08 -3.66
N MET A 236 22.96 -1.17 -3.74
CA MET A 236 21.97 -1.71 -2.80
C MET A 236 22.49 -1.68 -1.36
N ASP A 237 23.75 -2.07 -1.14
CA ASP A 237 24.36 -2.11 0.19
C ASP A 237 24.55 -0.70 0.75
N ASP A 238 25.00 0.27 -0.04
CA ASP A 238 25.08 1.69 0.34
C ASP A 238 23.72 2.25 0.76
N LEU A 239 22.67 1.98 -0.05
CA LEU A 239 21.32 2.46 0.26
C LEU A 239 20.75 1.78 1.53
N ARG A 240 21.05 0.51 1.74
CA ARG A 240 20.67 -0.23 2.95
C ARG A 240 21.35 0.34 4.19
N GLU A 241 22.65 0.63 4.11
CA GLU A 241 23.42 1.24 5.21
C GLU A 241 22.91 2.64 5.55
N ARG A 242 22.69 3.50 4.55
CA ARG A 242 22.08 4.83 4.73
C ARG A 242 20.70 4.76 5.41
N ARG A 243 19.90 3.76 5.06
CA ARG A 243 18.58 3.55 5.68
C ARG A 243 18.73 3.09 7.12
N ALA A 244 19.55 2.07 7.37
CA ALA A 244 19.75 1.50 8.69
C ALA A 244 20.35 2.51 9.68
N SER A 245 21.23 3.41 9.21
CA SER A 245 21.81 4.46 10.06
C SER A 245 20.80 5.53 10.48
N LYS A 246 19.75 5.79 9.68
CA LYS A 246 18.82 6.92 9.89
C LYS A 246 17.43 6.51 10.36
N GLN A 247 16.94 5.32 10.00
CA GLN A 247 15.57 4.89 10.27
C GLN A 247 15.50 3.87 11.42
N PRO A 248 14.42 3.84 12.21
CA PRO A 248 14.24 2.92 13.33
C PRO A 248 13.77 1.54 12.85
N LEU A 249 14.59 0.86 12.03
CA LEU A 249 14.21 -0.40 11.39
C LEU A 249 14.01 -1.56 12.40
N GLU A 250 14.57 -1.41 13.59
CA GLU A 250 14.45 -2.35 14.71
C GLU A 250 13.10 -2.29 15.43
N MET A 251 12.31 -1.24 15.18
CA MET A 251 11.02 -1.02 15.85
C MET A 251 9.85 -1.15 14.86
N PRO A 252 8.73 -1.74 15.27
CA PRO A 252 7.53 -1.81 14.44
C PRO A 252 7.02 -0.40 14.09
N SER A 253 6.75 -0.14 12.81
CA SER A 253 6.22 1.13 12.31
C SER A 253 5.57 0.95 10.94
N ALA A 254 4.85 1.96 10.46
CA ALA A 254 4.32 2.03 9.11
C ALA A 254 5.14 2.99 8.21
N GLY A 255 6.46 3.07 8.42
CA GLY A 255 7.32 3.99 7.68
C GLY A 255 7.18 5.45 8.13
N SER A 256 7.37 6.38 7.19
CA SER A 256 7.15 7.81 7.46
C SER A 256 5.67 8.08 7.74
N THR A 257 5.39 8.67 8.89
CA THR A 257 4.00 8.92 9.33
C THR A 257 3.34 10.04 8.55
N PHE A 258 4.12 11.04 8.11
CA PHE A 258 3.60 12.22 7.42
C PHE A 258 4.24 12.38 6.04
N LYS A 259 3.46 12.89 5.09
CA LYS A 259 3.93 13.34 3.79
C LYS A 259 4.92 14.49 3.96
N ARG A 260 5.80 14.65 2.99
CA ARG A 260 6.69 15.82 2.95
C ARG A 260 5.89 17.06 2.57
N PRO A 261 5.79 18.09 3.44
CA PRO A 261 5.14 19.35 3.10
C PRO A 261 5.94 20.11 2.04
N GLU A 262 5.26 20.94 1.25
CA GLU A 262 5.92 21.77 0.25
C GLU A 262 6.95 22.70 0.90
N GLY A 263 8.16 22.72 0.36
CA GLY A 263 9.27 23.54 0.87
C GLY A 263 9.89 23.09 2.20
N HIS A 264 9.38 22.02 2.84
CA HIS A 264 9.81 21.59 4.16
C HIS A 264 10.12 20.08 4.22
N PHE A 265 10.70 19.65 5.34
CA PHE A 265 10.86 18.24 5.71
C PHE A 265 10.04 17.96 6.97
N ALA A 266 9.10 17.04 6.91
CA ALA A 266 8.23 16.71 8.05
C ALA A 266 9.04 16.40 9.32
N GLY A 267 10.09 15.57 9.22
CA GLY A 267 10.95 15.23 10.36
C GLY A 267 11.63 16.45 11.02
N ALA A 268 12.05 17.44 10.22
CA ALA A 268 12.65 18.67 10.76
C ALA A 268 11.62 19.51 11.52
N LEU A 269 10.44 19.71 10.95
CA LEU A 269 9.35 20.43 11.61
C LEU A 269 8.92 19.75 12.93
N ILE A 270 8.87 18.42 12.95
CA ILE A 270 8.54 17.64 14.15
C ILE A 270 9.61 17.79 15.24
N GLN A 271 10.88 17.84 14.86
CA GLN A 271 11.98 18.11 15.79
C GLN A 271 11.92 19.54 16.34
N GLU A 272 11.71 20.53 15.48
CA GLU A 272 11.59 21.94 15.87
C GLU A 272 10.42 22.18 16.81
N ALA A 273 9.30 21.45 16.60
CA ALA A 273 8.14 21.47 17.51
C ALA A 273 8.36 20.69 18.83
N GLY A 274 9.57 20.16 19.08
CA GLY A 274 9.90 19.41 20.28
C GLY A 274 9.12 18.09 20.44
N CYS A 275 8.67 17.49 19.32
CA CYS A 275 7.86 16.26 19.35
C CYS A 275 8.71 14.98 19.31
N GLN A 276 10.01 15.06 19.01
CA GLN A 276 10.86 13.85 18.98
C GLN A 276 10.89 13.17 20.36
N GLY A 277 10.58 11.88 20.41
CA GLY A 277 10.44 11.12 21.65
C GLY A 277 9.13 11.28 22.39
N ALA A 278 8.22 12.17 21.93
CA ALA A 278 6.88 12.29 22.49
C ALA A 278 6.10 10.97 22.33
N SER A 279 5.29 10.62 23.32
CA SER A 279 4.54 9.35 23.34
C SER A 279 3.09 9.53 23.82
N VAL A 280 2.21 8.66 23.34
CA VAL A 280 0.85 8.45 23.83
C VAL A 280 0.64 6.94 23.92
N GLY A 281 0.33 6.43 25.11
CA GLY A 281 0.29 4.99 25.34
C GLY A 281 1.57 4.30 24.89
N GLY A 282 1.43 3.26 24.06
CA GLY A 282 2.54 2.52 23.45
C GLY A 282 3.11 3.14 22.15
N ALA A 283 2.48 4.21 21.62
CA ALA A 283 2.98 4.89 20.42
C ALA A 283 4.01 5.97 20.78
N GLN A 284 5.12 6.07 20.03
CA GLN A 284 6.18 7.05 20.25
C GLN A 284 6.69 7.65 18.93
N VAL A 285 6.91 8.96 18.90
CA VAL A 285 7.73 9.59 17.85
C VAL A 285 9.19 9.11 18.04
N SER A 286 9.73 8.45 17.01
CA SER A 286 11.05 7.82 17.12
C SER A 286 12.13 8.82 17.51
N THR A 287 12.95 8.42 18.47
CA THR A 287 14.14 9.18 18.90
C THR A 287 15.27 9.16 17.86
N LYS A 288 15.22 8.18 16.91
CA LYS A 288 16.20 8.06 15.82
C LYS A 288 15.81 8.87 14.59
N HIS A 289 14.50 8.94 14.26
CA HIS A 289 13.98 9.67 13.10
C HIS A 289 12.60 10.24 13.40
N ALA A 290 12.50 11.55 13.61
CA ALA A 290 11.28 12.21 14.04
C ALA A 290 10.08 12.07 13.06
N GLY A 291 10.30 11.73 11.79
CA GLY A 291 9.23 11.44 10.82
C GLY A 291 8.54 10.10 11.01
N PHE A 292 9.00 9.26 11.95
CA PHE A 292 8.43 7.93 12.22
C PHE A 292 7.72 7.91 13.57
N VAL A 293 6.53 7.35 13.60
CA VAL A 293 5.89 6.86 14.81
C VAL A 293 6.15 5.37 14.92
N VAL A 294 6.61 4.92 16.04
CA VAL A 294 6.95 3.51 16.33
C VAL A 294 6.05 2.94 17.41
N ASN A 295 5.83 1.64 17.37
CA ASN A 295 5.18 0.88 18.42
C ASN A 295 6.25 0.37 19.39
N THR A 296 6.17 0.77 20.66
CA THR A 296 7.13 0.39 21.70
C THR A 296 6.84 -0.96 22.35
N GLY A 297 5.76 -1.64 21.90
CA GLY A 297 5.41 -3.01 22.33
C GLY A 297 3.90 -3.26 22.43
N ASP A 298 3.13 -2.29 22.89
CA ASP A 298 1.71 -2.41 23.19
C ASP A 298 0.87 -1.24 22.67
N ALA A 299 1.34 -0.55 21.62
CA ALA A 299 0.61 0.55 21.02
C ALA A 299 -0.71 0.08 20.39
N THR A 300 -1.74 0.86 20.61
CA THR A 300 -3.04 0.74 19.96
C THR A 300 -3.15 1.69 18.76
N ALA A 301 -4.11 1.45 17.86
CA ALA A 301 -4.42 2.41 16.79
C ALA A 301 -4.88 3.75 17.36
N ALA A 302 -5.63 3.73 18.47
CA ALA A 302 -6.06 4.92 19.18
C ALA A 302 -4.86 5.75 19.70
N ASP A 303 -3.82 5.11 20.25
CA ASP A 303 -2.60 5.78 20.70
C ASP A 303 -1.88 6.49 19.54
N VAL A 304 -1.75 5.78 18.42
CA VAL A 304 -1.09 6.33 17.21
C VAL A 304 -1.87 7.53 16.66
N LEU A 305 -3.20 7.43 16.58
CA LEU A 305 -4.05 8.54 16.10
C LEU A 305 -3.98 9.75 17.04
N ALA A 306 -4.00 9.53 18.35
CA ALA A 306 -3.85 10.60 19.34
C ALA A 306 -2.47 11.27 19.24
N LEU A 307 -1.40 10.48 19.03
CA LEU A 307 -0.05 11.01 18.85
C LEU A 307 0.08 11.78 17.54
N ILE A 308 -0.50 11.30 16.43
CA ILE A 308 -0.55 12.01 15.15
C ILE A 308 -1.21 13.39 15.33
N ALA A 309 -2.38 13.43 15.97
CA ALA A 309 -3.11 14.68 16.23
C ALA A 309 -2.29 15.66 17.09
N GLU A 310 -1.61 15.18 18.12
CA GLU A 310 -0.74 16.00 18.97
C GLU A 310 0.47 16.57 18.21
N VAL A 311 1.12 15.75 17.36
CA VAL A 311 2.22 16.19 16.50
C VAL A 311 1.74 17.24 15.50
N GLN A 312 0.60 17.03 14.85
CA GLN A 312 0.01 18.00 13.91
C GLN A 312 -0.26 19.34 14.60
N ARG A 313 -0.87 19.31 15.79
CA ARG A 313 -1.16 20.50 16.57
C ARG A 313 0.10 21.30 16.90
N ARG A 314 1.12 20.65 17.48
CA ARG A 314 2.38 21.31 17.88
C ARG A 314 3.15 21.86 16.70
N VAL A 315 3.25 21.09 15.61
CA VAL A 315 3.94 21.56 14.39
C VAL A 315 3.22 22.79 13.83
N HIS A 316 1.90 22.76 13.78
CA HIS A 316 1.13 23.92 13.30
C HIS A 316 1.32 25.15 14.19
N GLU A 317 1.33 25.00 15.51
CA GLU A 317 1.56 26.11 16.46
C GLU A 317 2.93 26.75 16.29
N VAL A 318 3.97 25.96 15.98
CA VAL A 318 5.35 26.47 15.86
C VAL A 318 5.66 27.02 14.47
N SER A 319 5.20 26.35 13.42
CA SER A 319 5.60 26.64 12.03
C SER A 319 4.47 27.16 11.13
N GLY A 320 3.22 27.08 11.56
CA GLY A 320 2.06 27.33 10.70
C GLY A 320 1.79 26.25 9.65
N VAL A 321 2.61 25.21 9.56
CA VAL A 321 2.47 24.13 8.58
C VAL A 321 1.56 23.05 9.11
N THR A 322 0.58 22.62 8.29
CA THR A 322 -0.27 21.47 8.60
C THR A 322 0.34 20.21 7.98
N LEU A 323 0.69 19.22 8.83
CA LEU A 323 1.18 17.94 8.38
C LEU A 323 0.03 17.04 7.92
N GLU A 324 0.18 16.38 6.77
CA GLU A 324 -0.75 15.36 6.28
C GLU A 324 -0.20 13.96 6.55
N PRO A 325 -1.00 13.02 7.11
CA PRO A 325 -0.58 11.64 7.25
C PRO A 325 -0.25 10.99 5.90
N GLU A 326 0.87 10.24 5.83
CA GLU A 326 1.21 9.36 4.71
C GLU A 326 0.71 7.94 4.98
N VAL A 327 0.69 7.54 6.25
CA VAL A 327 0.13 6.24 6.68
C VAL A 327 -1.36 6.18 6.34
N ARG A 328 -1.79 5.04 5.77
CA ARG A 328 -3.19 4.80 5.40
C ARG A 328 -3.96 4.36 6.63
N LEU A 329 -4.89 5.22 7.06
CA LEU A 329 -5.79 4.90 8.17
C LEU A 329 -6.93 4.04 7.61
N TRP A 330 -7.11 2.85 8.15
CA TRP A 330 -8.22 1.96 7.81
C TRP A 330 -9.35 2.11 8.83
N GLU A 331 -10.59 2.14 8.32
CA GLU A 331 -11.82 2.30 9.11
C GLU A 331 -12.79 1.16 8.82
#